data_0a6a2f556b01ca1ecadb05e0e490f249
#
_entry.id   0a6a2f556b01ca1ecadb05e0e490f249
#
_cell.length_a   1.000
_cell.length_b   1.000
_cell.length_c   1.000
_cell.angle_alpha   90.00
_cell.angle_beta   90.00
_cell.angle_gamma   90.00
#
_symmetry.space_group_name_H-M   'P 1'
#
loop_
_entity.id
_entity.type
_entity.pdbx_description
1 polymer ?
#
loop_
_entity_poly.entity_id
_entity_poly.type
_entity_poly.pdbx_seq_one_letter_code
_entity_poly.pdbx_strand_id
1 'polypeptide(L)'
;MKKRLLSSLLIALILVSLLPTTAFAAKNEITVYNWGQYISDGTDESMDVIKEFEEETGIKVNYLTFDSNESMYTKLKTGGTSYDIIIPSDYMIAKLISEDMLEPIDFANVPNYEYIDEAFRNQAYDPENQYSVPYTWGTVGLIYNTKYISEEDAKSWSCLWNSKYAGKLLMFDNPRDAFAIAESMLGYSFNTEDTQELKNAADLLARQKPVLQAYVMDQIFDKLERGEAW
;
A
#
# COMPACT_ATOMS: atom_id res chain seq x y z
N MET A 1 -19.61 -69.75 -1.41
CA MET A 1 -19.73 -68.40 -2.05
C MET A 1 -19.70 -67.26 -1.04
N LYS A 2 -20.44 -67.26 0.07
CA LYS A 2 -20.47 -66.15 1.05
C LYS A 2 -19.11 -65.78 1.71
N LYS A 3 -18.24 -66.75 2.02
CA LYS A 3 -16.91 -66.50 2.63
C LYS A 3 -15.91 -65.81 1.70
N ARG A 4 -16.00 -66.05 0.37
CA ARG A 4 -15.12 -65.40 -0.61
C ARG A 4 -15.53 -63.93 -0.88
N LEU A 5 -16.83 -63.62 -0.79
CA LEU A 5 -17.32 -62.24 -0.89
C LEU A 5 -16.91 -61.39 0.31
N LEU A 6 -16.92 -61.96 1.54
CA LEU A 6 -16.45 -61.19 2.72
C LEU A 6 -14.95 -60.89 2.68
N SER A 7 -14.13 -61.86 2.19
CA SER A 7 -12.67 -61.61 2.06
C SER A 7 -12.34 -60.54 1.00
N SER A 8 -13.09 -60.52 -0.11
CA SER A 8 -12.90 -59.50 -1.18
C SER A 8 -13.34 -58.11 -0.71
N LEU A 9 -14.38 -58.02 0.13
CA LEU A 9 -14.84 -56.75 0.70
C LEU A 9 -13.84 -56.20 1.72
N LEU A 10 -13.21 -57.06 2.54
CA LEU A 10 -12.19 -56.67 3.51
C LEU A 10 -10.92 -56.18 2.86
N ILE A 11 -10.48 -56.81 1.75
CA ILE A 11 -9.30 -56.39 1.00
C ILE A 11 -9.56 -55.06 0.28
N ALA A 12 -10.76 -54.80 -0.24
CA ALA A 12 -11.13 -53.54 -0.83
C ALA A 12 -11.16 -52.38 0.18
N LEU A 13 -11.61 -52.67 1.45
CA LEU A 13 -11.61 -51.66 2.53
C LEU A 13 -10.20 -51.29 3.00
N ILE A 14 -9.24 -52.26 2.99
CA ILE A 14 -7.86 -52.03 3.38
C ILE A 14 -7.09 -51.26 2.28
N LEU A 15 -7.43 -51.46 1.00
CA LEU A 15 -6.83 -50.76 -0.11
C LEU A 15 -7.25 -49.27 -0.19
N VAL A 16 -8.47 -48.93 0.29
CA VAL A 16 -8.93 -47.53 0.37
C VAL A 16 -8.24 -46.74 1.48
N SER A 17 -7.77 -47.42 2.55
CA SER A 17 -7.03 -46.77 3.65
C SER A 17 -5.54 -46.51 3.36
N LEU A 18 -5.03 -47.02 2.21
CA LEU A 18 -3.66 -46.80 1.74
C LEU A 18 -3.54 -45.75 0.64
N LEU A 19 -4.61 -45.03 0.32
CA LEU A 19 -4.47 -43.84 -0.48
C LEU A 19 -3.64 -42.82 0.31
N PRO A 20 -2.49 -42.39 -0.19
CA PRO A 20 -1.77 -41.31 0.47
C PRO A 20 -2.75 -40.14 0.53
N THR A 21 -3.16 -39.74 1.73
CA THR A 21 -3.66 -38.38 1.90
C THR A 21 -2.51 -37.49 1.47
N THR A 22 -2.56 -36.98 0.25
CA THR A 22 -1.76 -35.82 -0.11
C THR A 22 -2.21 -34.75 0.87
N ALA A 23 -1.54 -34.69 2.01
CA ALA A 23 -1.53 -33.48 2.77
C ALA A 23 -1.07 -32.41 1.77
N PHE A 24 -1.98 -31.54 1.37
CA PHE A 24 -1.57 -30.28 0.78
C PHE A 24 -0.63 -29.69 1.82
N ALA A 25 0.67 -29.79 1.57
CA ALA A 25 1.65 -29.08 2.36
C ALA A 25 1.15 -27.61 2.31
N ALA A 26 0.84 -27.07 3.46
CA ALA A 26 0.50 -25.66 3.56
C ALA A 26 1.62 -24.93 2.84
N LYS A 27 1.27 -24.08 1.88
CA LYS A 27 2.24 -23.31 1.11
C LYS A 27 2.94 -22.42 2.12
N ASN A 28 4.18 -22.77 2.50
CA ASN A 28 4.98 -21.97 3.42
C ASN A 28 5.51 -20.70 2.71
N GLU A 29 4.62 -20.00 2.05
CA GLU A 29 4.93 -18.80 1.28
C GLU A 29 3.72 -17.88 1.28
N ILE A 30 3.94 -16.61 1.53
CA ILE A 30 2.94 -15.54 1.44
C ILE A 30 3.38 -14.51 0.40
N THR A 31 2.40 -13.87 -0.23
CA THR A 31 2.61 -12.76 -1.16
C THR A 31 2.16 -11.47 -0.48
N VAL A 32 3.11 -10.55 -0.28
CA VAL A 32 2.89 -9.23 0.30
C VAL A 32 3.00 -8.17 -0.80
N TYR A 33 2.04 -7.23 -0.86
CA TYR A 33 2.01 -6.17 -1.84
C TYR A 33 1.95 -4.81 -1.15
N ASN A 34 3.04 -4.06 -1.19
CA ASN A 34 3.26 -2.85 -0.41
C ASN A 34 3.80 -1.69 -1.27
N TRP A 35 3.91 -0.52 -0.69
CA TRP A 35 4.64 0.62 -1.24
C TRP A 35 6.14 0.35 -1.28
N GLY A 36 6.86 1.01 -2.20
CA GLY A 36 8.28 0.77 -2.44
C GLY A 36 9.16 1.00 -1.22
N GLN A 37 8.94 2.07 -0.47
CA GLN A 37 9.80 2.51 0.64
C GLN A 37 9.19 2.28 2.04
N TYR A 38 8.24 1.36 2.18
CA TYR A 38 7.50 1.15 3.43
C TYR A 38 8.01 -0.03 4.27
N ILE A 39 9.23 -0.50 4.05
CA ILE A 39 9.86 -1.57 4.83
C ILE A 39 11.38 -1.38 4.84
N SER A 40 12.04 -1.75 5.94
CA SER A 40 13.50 -1.89 5.99
C SER A 40 13.93 -3.16 5.26
N ASP A 41 14.90 -3.05 4.35
CA ASP A 41 15.35 -4.10 3.44
C ASP A 41 16.82 -4.49 3.61
N GLY A 42 17.44 -4.05 4.70
CA GLY A 42 18.86 -4.31 5.01
C GLY A 42 19.83 -3.32 4.37
N THR A 43 19.33 -2.30 3.63
CA THR A 43 20.19 -1.20 3.16
C THR A 43 20.49 -0.21 4.28
N ASP A 44 21.54 0.59 4.12
CA ASP A 44 21.93 1.67 5.05
C ASP A 44 22.04 1.21 6.53
N GLU A 45 22.60 0.01 6.75
CA GLU A 45 22.74 -0.62 8.08
C GLU A 45 21.39 -0.89 8.79
N SER A 46 20.28 -0.84 8.05
CA SER A 46 18.96 -1.18 8.58
C SER A 46 18.75 -2.70 8.71
N MET A 47 17.72 -3.10 9.46
CA MET A 47 17.30 -4.49 9.53
C MET A 47 16.64 -4.91 8.21
N ASP A 48 16.97 -6.09 7.69
CA ASP A 48 16.20 -6.74 6.62
C ASP A 48 15.02 -7.49 7.25
N VAL A 49 13.87 -6.81 7.30
CA VAL A 49 12.67 -7.31 7.97
C VAL A 49 12.13 -8.58 7.31
N ILE A 50 12.20 -8.69 6.00
CA ILE A 50 11.72 -9.88 5.28
C ILE A 50 12.59 -11.07 5.61
N LYS A 51 13.90 -10.91 5.59
CA LYS A 51 14.84 -11.97 5.91
C LYS A 51 14.67 -12.46 7.36
N GLU A 52 14.59 -11.53 8.32
CA GLU A 52 14.38 -11.87 9.74
C GLU A 52 13.05 -12.63 9.93
N PHE A 53 11.98 -12.20 9.29
CA PHE A 53 10.69 -12.89 9.33
C PHE A 53 10.78 -14.30 8.75
N GLU A 54 11.45 -14.47 7.60
CA GLU A 54 11.64 -15.78 6.98
C GLU A 54 12.49 -16.72 7.86
N GLU A 55 13.55 -16.20 8.50
CA GLU A 55 14.40 -16.96 9.41
C GLU A 55 13.67 -17.38 10.70
N GLU A 56 12.82 -16.49 11.25
CA GLU A 56 12.08 -16.76 12.48
C GLU A 56 10.91 -17.75 12.24
N THR A 57 10.20 -17.59 11.14
CA THR A 57 8.94 -18.32 10.92
C THR A 57 9.05 -19.51 9.99
N GLY A 58 10.07 -19.55 9.14
CA GLY A 58 10.19 -20.51 8.04
C GLY A 58 9.20 -20.27 6.90
N ILE A 59 8.47 -19.12 6.89
CA ILE A 59 7.53 -18.73 5.85
C ILE A 59 8.26 -17.86 4.85
N LYS A 60 8.23 -18.25 3.57
CA LYS A 60 8.78 -17.45 2.48
C LYS A 60 7.89 -16.26 2.15
N VAL A 61 8.49 -15.12 1.84
CA VAL A 61 7.77 -13.90 1.47
C VAL A 61 8.08 -13.51 0.03
N ASN A 62 7.06 -13.58 -0.82
CA ASN A 62 7.09 -12.98 -2.16
C ASN A 62 6.67 -11.52 -2.02
N TYR A 63 7.65 -10.62 -1.87
CA TYR A 63 7.41 -9.21 -1.65
C TYR A 63 7.34 -8.44 -2.97
N LEU A 64 6.23 -7.78 -3.21
CA LEU A 64 5.95 -6.99 -4.42
C LEU A 64 5.64 -5.55 -4.04
N THR A 65 5.96 -4.62 -4.92
CA THR A 65 5.70 -3.20 -4.70
C THR A 65 4.77 -2.59 -5.74
N PHE A 66 4.08 -1.51 -5.36
CA PHE A 66 3.26 -0.69 -6.23
C PHE A 66 3.55 0.81 -6.04
N ASP A 67 3.28 1.59 -7.07
CA ASP A 67 3.54 3.03 -7.07
C ASP A 67 2.31 3.87 -6.71
N SER A 68 1.09 3.31 -6.87
CA SER A 68 -0.15 4.00 -6.51
C SER A 68 -1.25 3.01 -6.10
N ASN A 69 -2.18 3.46 -5.24
CA ASN A 69 -3.35 2.68 -4.88
C ASN A 69 -4.20 2.29 -6.10
N GLU A 70 -4.28 3.15 -7.11
CA GLU A 70 -5.06 2.94 -8.33
C GLU A 70 -4.44 1.84 -9.20
N SER A 71 -3.11 1.81 -9.33
CA SER A 71 -2.41 0.73 -10.05
C SER A 71 -2.55 -0.61 -9.32
N MET A 72 -2.38 -0.61 -7.99
CA MET A 72 -2.59 -1.77 -7.13
C MET A 72 -4.04 -2.30 -7.27
N TYR A 73 -5.04 -1.43 -7.11
CA TYR A 73 -6.45 -1.77 -7.25
C TYR A 73 -6.77 -2.38 -8.63
N THR A 74 -6.27 -1.76 -9.71
CA THR A 74 -6.45 -2.26 -11.07
C THR A 74 -5.89 -3.69 -11.21
N LYS A 75 -4.73 -3.94 -10.63
CA LYS A 75 -4.09 -5.26 -10.64
C LYS A 75 -4.89 -6.30 -9.85
N LEU A 76 -5.43 -5.94 -8.69
CA LEU A 76 -6.35 -6.80 -7.92
C LEU A 76 -7.59 -7.15 -8.73
N LYS A 77 -8.21 -6.16 -9.40
CA LYS A 77 -9.44 -6.35 -10.20
C LYS A 77 -9.21 -7.21 -11.44
N THR A 78 -8.07 -7.11 -12.09
CA THR A 78 -7.77 -7.91 -13.29
C THR A 78 -7.52 -9.38 -12.94
N GLY A 79 -7.22 -9.70 -11.69
CA GLY A 79 -6.94 -11.06 -11.22
C GLY A 79 -5.61 -11.61 -11.74
N GLY A 80 -5.42 -12.93 -11.58
CA GLY A 80 -4.22 -13.62 -12.04
C GLY A 80 -3.12 -13.74 -10.99
N THR A 81 -3.17 -12.96 -9.91
CA THR A 81 -2.29 -13.09 -8.73
C THR A 81 -3.15 -13.03 -7.48
N SER A 82 -2.92 -13.95 -6.55
CA SER A 82 -3.47 -13.89 -5.20
C SER A 82 -2.45 -13.20 -4.31
N TYR A 83 -2.93 -12.27 -3.49
CA TYR A 83 -2.13 -11.58 -2.48
C TYR A 83 -2.66 -11.97 -1.12
N ASP A 84 -1.77 -12.32 -0.19
CA ASP A 84 -2.12 -12.68 1.17
C ASP A 84 -2.22 -11.42 2.05
N ILE A 85 -1.36 -10.43 1.80
CA ILE A 85 -1.35 -9.14 2.50
C ILE A 85 -1.16 -8.02 1.49
N ILE A 86 -1.96 -6.96 1.64
CA ILE A 86 -1.81 -5.71 0.89
C ILE A 86 -1.76 -4.53 1.86
N ILE A 87 -0.97 -3.50 1.56
CA ILE A 87 -0.80 -2.33 2.43
C ILE A 87 -1.21 -1.05 1.67
N PRO A 88 -2.50 -0.83 1.41
CA PRO A 88 -2.99 0.39 0.76
C PRO A 88 -3.24 1.52 1.75
N SER A 89 -3.52 2.70 1.22
CA SER A 89 -4.03 3.81 2.02
C SER A 89 -5.48 3.59 2.47
N ASP A 90 -5.88 4.30 3.51
CA ASP A 90 -7.18 4.23 4.18
C ASP A 90 -8.39 4.28 3.24
N TYR A 91 -8.43 5.26 2.33
CA TYR A 91 -9.53 5.39 1.36
C TYR A 91 -9.66 4.18 0.42
N MET A 92 -8.54 3.54 0.11
CA MET A 92 -8.53 2.35 -0.72
C MET A 92 -9.00 1.12 0.08
N ILE A 93 -8.68 1.04 1.38
CA ILE A 93 -9.25 0.02 2.28
C ILE A 93 -10.78 0.14 2.28
N ALA A 94 -11.32 1.35 2.50
CA ALA A 94 -12.78 1.58 2.45
C ALA A 94 -13.39 1.10 1.13
N LYS A 95 -12.73 1.40 0.00
CA LYS A 95 -13.18 0.95 -1.32
C LYS A 95 -13.17 -0.57 -1.45
N LEU A 96 -12.09 -1.23 -1.04
CA LEU A 96 -11.95 -2.68 -1.13
C LEU A 96 -12.97 -3.40 -0.25
N ILE A 97 -13.25 -2.88 0.96
CA ILE A 97 -14.32 -3.37 1.83
C ILE A 97 -15.68 -3.25 1.14
N SER A 98 -15.99 -2.07 0.56
CA SER A 98 -17.27 -1.82 -0.12
C SER A 98 -17.51 -2.71 -1.35
N GLU A 99 -16.47 -3.33 -1.87
CA GLU A 99 -16.50 -4.22 -3.04
C GLU A 99 -16.29 -5.70 -2.68
N ASP A 100 -16.33 -6.06 -1.38
CA ASP A 100 -16.14 -7.42 -0.86
C ASP A 100 -14.81 -8.06 -1.35
N MET A 101 -13.74 -7.28 -1.39
CA MET A 101 -12.43 -7.71 -1.89
C MET A 101 -11.43 -8.08 -0.79
N LEU A 102 -11.81 -7.95 0.48
CA LEU A 102 -10.96 -8.27 1.63
C LEU A 102 -11.59 -9.38 2.47
N GLU A 103 -10.75 -10.26 2.99
CA GLU A 103 -11.15 -11.24 3.98
C GLU A 103 -11.06 -10.65 5.40
N PRO A 104 -11.99 -10.98 6.31
CA PRO A 104 -11.90 -10.54 7.70
C PRO A 104 -10.68 -11.12 8.41
N ILE A 105 -10.07 -10.30 9.27
CA ILE A 105 -8.92 -10.71 10.08
C ILE A 105 -9.41 -11.42 11.35
N ASP A 106 -8.87 -12.61 11.63
CA ASP A 106 -9.03 -13.25 12.93
C ASP A 106 -8.03 -12.66 13.93
N PHE A 107 -8.48 -11.66 14.68
CA PHE A 107 -7.64 -10.97 15.67
C PHE A 107 -7.17 -11.84 16.84
N ALA A 108 -7.75 -13.04 17.04
CA ALA A 108 -7.19 -13.99 18.00
C ALA A 108 -5.78 -14.44 17.60
N ASN A 109 -5.46 -14.36 16.30
CA ASN A 109 -4.15 -14.68 15.75
C ASN A 109 -3.22 -13.44 15.62
N VAL A 110 -3.67 -12.27 16.04
CA VAL A 110 -2.92 -11.00 15.96
C VAL A 110 -2.76 -10.38 17.35
N PRO A 111 -2.07 -11.04 18.31
CA PRO A 111 -2.00 -10.60 19.70
C PRO A 111 -1.35 -9.21 19.84
N ASN A 112 -0.41 -8.88 18.97
CA ASN A 112 0.30 -7.60 19.00
C ASN A 112 -0.58 -6.40 18.61
N TYR A 113 -1.84 -6.63 18.17
CA TYR A 113 -2.80 -5.54 17.92
C TYR A 113 -3.03 -4.68 19.17
N GLU A 114 -2.85 -5.23 20.36
CA GLU A 114 -2.95 -4.49 21.62
C GLU A 114 -1.95 -3.34 21.75
N TYR A 115 -0.84 -3.38 20.99
CA TYR A 115 0.18 -2.31 20.99
C TYR A 115 -0.11 -1.18 19.99
N ILE A 116 -1.13 -1.32 19.15
CA ILE A 116 -1.57 -0.22 18.28
C ILE A 116 -2.19 0.88 19.16
N ASP A 117 -1.74 2.11 18.97
CA ASP A 117 -2.29 3.26 19.69
C ASP A 117 -3.80 3.40 19.41
N GLU A 118 -4.59 3.69 20.45
CA GLU A 118 -6.04 3.82 20.35
C GLU A 118 -6.49 4.89 19.35
N ALA A 119 -5.66 5.93 19.15
CA ALA A 119 -5.91 6.99 18.18
C ALA A 119 -6.00 6.48 16.73
N PHE A 120 -5.41 5.33 16.43
CA PHE A 120 -5.41 4.74 15.09
C PHE A 120 -6.37 3.55 14.93
N ARG A 121 -7.07 3.15 16.01
CA ARG A 121 -8.06 2.08 15.94
C ARG A 121 -9.43 2.61 15.54
N ASN A 122 -10.27 1.75 15.00
CA ASN A 122 -11.68 2.02 14.68
C ASN A 122 -11.87 3.28 13.81
N GLN A 123 -10.99 3.45 12.83
CA GLN A 123 -11.04 4.57 11.92
C GLN A 123 -12.23 4.48 10.96
N ALA A 124 -12.68 5.60 10.43
CA ALA A 124 -13.88 5.68 9.58
C ALA A 124 -13.86 4.77 8.35
N TYR A 125 -12.68 4.37 7.87
CA TYR A 125 -12.53 3.46 6.74
C TYR A 125 -12.75 1.97 7.10
N ASP A 126 -12.59 1.60 8.38
CA ASP A 126 -12.86 0.26 8.93
C ASP A 126 -13.29 0.40 10.41
N PRO A 127 -14.54 0.87 10.68
CA PRO A 127 -14.94 1.31 12.01
C PRO A 127 -14.93 0.23 13.09
N GLU A 128 -15.03 -1.03 12.68
CA GLU A 128 -15.02 -2.20 13.58
C GLU A 128 -13.66 -2.91 13.58
N ASN A 129 -12.68 -2.39 12.84
CA ASN A 129 -11.38 -3.04 12.64
C ASN A 129 -11.49 -4.52 12.25
N GLN A 130 -12.34 -4.84 11.29
CA GLN A 130 -12.54 -6.23 10.87
C GLN A 130 -11.57 -6.65 9.77
N TYR A 131 -11.07 -5.72 8.96
CA TYR A 131 -10.34 -6.00 7.72
C TYR A 131 -8.92 -5.45 7.71
N SER A 132 -8.56 -4.58 8.65
CA SER A 132 -7.30 -3.87 8.60
C SER A 132 -6.60 -3.74 9.95
N VAL A 133 -5.27 -3.67 9.91
CA VAL A 133 -4.40 -3.29 11.01
C VAL A 133 -3.63 -2.04 10.59
N PRO A 134 -3.64 -0.95 11.37
CA PRO A 134 -2.84 0.23 11.08
C PRO A 134 -1.35 -0.12 10.99
N TYR A 135 -0.70 0.26 9.89
CA TYR A 135 0.70 -0.04 9.63
C TYR A 135 1.59 1.17 9.90
N THR A 136 1.28 2.29 9.24
CA THR A 136 2.03 3.54 9.39
C THR A 136 1.14 4.73 9.10
N TRP A 137 1.55 5.90 9.58
CA TRP A 137 0.95 7.17 9.23
C TRP A 137 2.05 8.21 9.04
N GLY A 138 1.71 9.31 8.39
CA GLY A 138 2.68 10.37 8.17
C GLY A 138 2.01 11.69 7.79
N THR A 139 2.84 12.70 7.63
CA THR A 139 2.44 14.02 7.15
C THR A 139 3.09 14.30 5.81
N VAL A 140 2.39 15.04 4.96
CA VAL A 140 2.91 15.53 3.69
C VAL A 140 3.52 16.90 3.90
N GLY A 141 4.71 17.13 3.36
CA GLY A 141 5.42 18.39 3.48
C GLY A 141 6.21 18.74 2.22
N LEU A 142 6.69 19.99 2.17
CA LEU A 142 7.56 20.47 1.12
C LEU A 142 9.03 20.21 1.50
N ILE A 143 9.73 19.41 0.70
CA ILE A 143 11.19 19.27 0.78
C ILE A 143 11.81 20.18 -0.28
N TYR A 144 12.82 20.93 0.07
CA TYR A 144 13.48 21.83 -0.85
C TYR A 144 14.98 21.93 -0.60
N ASN A 145 15.72 22.17 -1.67
CA ASN A 145 17.15 22.42 -1.59
C ASN A 145 17.42 23.88 -1.22
N THR A 146 17.89 24.10 0.01
CA THR A 146 18.17 25.46 0.57
C THR A 146 19.21 26.25 -0.21
N LYS A 147 19.99 25.61 -1.09
CA LYS A 147 20.94 26.27 -1.96
C LYS A 147 20.28 27.05 -3.11
N TYR A 148 19.08 26.63 -3.53
CA TYR A 148 18.41 27.15 -4.72
C TYR A 148 17.05 27.78 -4.42
N ILE A 149 16.34 27.28 -3.40
CA ILE A 149 15.03 27.78 -3.00
C ILE A 149 15.16 28.50 -1.66
N SER A 150 14.59 29.71 -1.57
CA SER A 150 14.58 30.47 -0.34
C SER A 150 13.58 29.89 0.65
N GLU A 151 13.88 30.01 1.96
CA GLU A 151 12.94 29.64 3.02
C GLU A 151 11.60 30.38 2.87
N GLU A 152 11.62 31.64 2.44
CA GLU A 152 10.40 32.43 2.24
C GLU A 152 9.49 31.83 1.17
N ASP A 153 10.06 31.43 0.03
CA ASP A 153 9.31 30.78 -1.04
C ASP A 153 8.78 29.39 -0.61
N ALA A 154 9.52 28.67 0.25
CA ALA A 154 9.19 27.33 0.72
C ALA A 154 8.14 27.29 1.87
N LYS A 155 7.73 28.43 2.41
CA LYS A 155 6.71 28.49 3.48
C LYS A 155 5.30 28.14 3.02
N SER A 156 5.08 28.04 1.74
CA SER A 156 3.74 27.80 1.18
C SER A 156 3.80 26.82 0.03
N TRP A 157 2.75 26.03 -0.12
CA TRP A 157 2.53 25.17 -1.29
C TRP A 157 2.60 25.91 -2.63
N SER A 158 2.39 27.24 -2.64
CA SER A 158 2.54 28.06 -3.85
C SER A 158 3.94 28.03 -4.47
N CYS A 159 4.95 27.59 -3.71
CA CYS A 159 6.28 27.31 -4.22
C CYS A 159 6.24 26.34 -5.42
N LEU A 160 5.38 25.34 -5.36
CA LEU A 160 5.22 24.34 -6.41
C LEU A 160 4.56 24.85 -7.70
N TRP A 161 4.12 26.13 -7.71
CA TRP A 161 3.60 26.84 -8.91
C TRP A 161 4.50 28.00 -9.32
N ASN A 162 5.62 28.20 -8.63
CA ASN A 162 6.50 29.35 -8.88
C ASN A 162 7.33 29.13 -10.15
N SER A 163 7.06 29.93 -11.19
CA SER A 163 7.76 29.87 -12.47
C SER A 163 9.27 30.14 -12.38
N LYS A 164 9.75 30.79 -11.29
CA LYS A 164 11.18 30.97 -11.00
C LYS A 164 11.93 29.63 -10.92
N TYR A 165 11.24 28.56 -10.53
CA TYR A 165 11.77 27.22 -10.36
C TYR A 165 11.31 26.25 -11.45
N ALA A 166 10.80 26.75 -12.58
CA ALA A 166 10.29 25.92 -13.65
C ALA A 166 11.29 24.85 -14.12
N GLY A 167 10.81 23.62 -14.28
CA GLY A 167 11.62 22.46 -14.66
C GLY A 167 12.47 21.87 -13.53
N LYS A 168 12.30 22.38 -12.28
CA LYS A 168 12.99 21.88 -11.08
C LYS A 168 12.03 21.41 -9.98
N LEU A 169 10.73 21.54 -10.20
CA LEU A 169 9.69 21.19 -9.25
C LEU A 169 9.17 19.79 -9.55
N LEU A 170 8.88 19.04 -8.49
CA LEU A 170 8.29 17.72 -8.53
C LEU A 170 6.93 17.75 -7.81
N MET A 171 6.01 16.90 -8.23
CA MET A 171 4.71 16.68 -7.59
C MET A 171 4.47 15.18 -7.45
N PHE A 172 3.64 14.80 -6.50
CA PHE A 172 3.22 13.41 -6.34
C PHE A 172 2.53 12.86 -7.59
N ASP A 173 2.90 11.65 -7.99
CA ASP A 173 2.14 10.82 -8.95
C ASP A 173 1.03 10.03 -8.24
N ASN A 174 0.75 10.33 -6.98
CA ASN A 174 -0.43 9.89 -6.25
C ASN A 174 -1.52 10.96 -6.38
N PRO A 175 -2.66 10.66 -7.03
CA PRO A 175 -3.71 11.65 -7.27
C PRO A 175 -4.27 12.28 -5.99
N ARG A 176 -4.46 11.48 -4.93
CA ARG A 176 -5.00 11.99 -3.65
C ARG A 176 -4.11 13.05 -3.04
N ASP A 177 -2.80 12.80 -2.97
CA ASP A 177 -1.85 13.75 -2.39
C ASP A 177 -1.73 15.01 -3.24
N ALA A 178 -1.68 14.88 -4.57
CA ALA A 178 -1.63 16.01 -5.48
C ALA A 178 -2.89 16.89 -5.35
N PHE A 179 -4.09 16.28 -5.29
CA PHE A 179 -5.35 16.99 -5.08
C PHE A 179 -5.40 17.65 -3.71
N ALA A 180 -4.99 16.96 -2.62
CA ALA A 180 -4.97 17.52 -1.28
C ALA A 180 -4.13 18.79 -1.18
N ILE A 181 -2.98 18.84 -1.87
CA ILE A 181 -2.15 20.05 -1.95
C ILE A 181 -2.91 21.18 -2.65
N ALA A 182 -3.56 20.90 -3.78
CA ALA A 182 -4.32 21.90 -4.51
C ALA A 182 -5.57 22.37 -3.73
N GLU A 183 -6.27 21.48 -3.08
CA GLU A 183 -7.42 21.75 -2.20
C GLU A 183 -6.99 22.62 -1.02
N SER A 184 -5.86 22.28 -0.36
CA SER A 184 -5.28 23.11 0.70
C SER A 184 -5.04 24.55 0.25
N MET A 185 -4.47 24.73 -0.95
CA MET A 185 -4.22 26.07 -1.50
C MET A 185 -5.50 26.85 -1.79
N LEU A 186 -6.58 26.15 -2.10
CA LEU A 186 -7.90 26.74 -2.40
C LEU A 186 -8.77 26.91 -1.13
N GLY A 187 -8.30 26.39 0.03
CA GLY A 187 -9.04 26.43 1.28
C GLY A 187 -10.19 25.44 1.35
N TYR A 188 -10.13 24.38 0.55
CA TYR A 188 -11.14 23.31 0.53
C TYR A 188 -10.80 22.19 1.52
N SER A 189 -11.79 21.35 1.82
CA SER A 189 -11.57 20.12 2.59
C SER A 189 -10.82 19.09 1.75
N PHE A 190 -9.87 18.37 2.35
CA PHE A 190 -9.18 17.23 1.70
C PHE A 190 -10.12 16.04 1.41
N ASN A 191 -11.31 16.06 1.99
CA ASN A 191 -12.35 15.07 1.79
C ASN A 191 -13.59 15.69 1.14
N THR A 192 -13.42 16.74 0.33
CA THR A 192 -14.54 17.34 -0.39
C THR A 192 -15.13 16.38 -1.40
N GLU A 193 -16.46 16.33 -1.47
CA GLU A 193 -17.23 15.62 -2.50
C GLU A 193 -17.87 16.60 -3.49
N ASP A 194 -17.65 17.92 -3.30
CA ASP A 194 -18.17 18.92 -4.19
C ASP A 194 -17.46 18.89 -5.55
N THR A 195 -18.24 18.60 -6.58
CA THR A 195 -17.70 18.45 -7.95
C THR A 195 -17.06 19.74 -8.47
N GLN A 196 -17.53 20.92 -8.02
CA GLN A 196 -16.95 22.20 -8.45
C GLN A 196 -15.61 22.45 -7.74
N GLU A 197 -15.50 22.12 -6.47
CA GLU A 197 -14.23 22.21 -5.73
C GLU A 197 -13.18 21.26 -6.32
N LEU A 198 -13.55 20.01 -6.59
CA LEU A 198 -12.68 19.04 -7.27
C LEU A 198 -12.24 19.53 -8.65
N LYS A 199 -13.16 20.14 -9.41
CA LYS A 199 -12.81 20.73 -10.70
C LYS A 199 -11.83 21.90 -10.55
N ASN A 200 -12.03 22.77 -9.59
CA ASN A 200 -11.13 23.89 -9.31
C ASN A 200 -9.73 23.41 -8.93
N ALA A 201 -9.63 22.35 -8.11
CA ALA A 201 -8.35 21.71 -7.76
C ALA A 201 -7.65 21.12 -8.99
N ALA A 202 -8.40 20.41 -9.85
CA ALA A 202 -7.89 19.88 -11.11
C ALA A 202 -7.39 21.01 -12.06
N ASP A 203 -8.14 22.10 -12.16
CA ASP A 203 -7.76 23.27 -12.97
C ASP A 203 -6.47 23.95 -12.39
N LEU A 204 -6.29 23.96 -11.06
CA LEU A 204 -5.08 24.45 -10.43
C LEU A 204 -3.89 23.56 -10.75
N LEU A 205 -4.03 22.23 -10.63
CA LEU A 205 -2.98 21.26 -11.01
C LEU A 205 -2.64 21.34 -12.49
N ALA A 206 -3.64 21.53 -13.36
CA ALA A 206 -3.40 21.74 -14.80
C ALA A 206 -2.52 22.97 -15.07
N ARG A 207 -2.71 24.06 -14.33
CA ARG A 207 -1.87 25.27 -14.42
C ARG A 207 -0.45 25.08 -13.87
N GLN A 208 -0.22 24.06 -13.04
CA GLN A 208 1.12 23.71 -12.53
C GLN A 208 1.99 23.04 -13.60
N LYS A 209 1.39 22.26 -14.50
CA LYS A 209 2.12 21.41 -15.46
C LYS A 209 3.25 22.12 -16.22
N PRO A 210 3.12 23.37 -16.68
CA PRO A 210 4.21 24.05 -17.39
C PRO A 210 5.46 24.33 -16.56
N VAL A 211 5.36 24.31 -15.23
CA VAL A 211 6.50 24.58 -14.32
C VAL A 211 7.05 23.31 -13.69
N LEU A 212 6.32 22.20 -13.74
CA LEU A 212 6.81 20.92 -13.23
C LEU A 212 7.91 20.32 -14.12
N GLN A 213 8.84 19.61 -13.47
CA GLN A 213 9.73 18.67 -14.14
C GLN A 213 9.00 17.34 -14.40
N ALA A 214 8.37 16.78 -13.36
CA ALA A 214 7.70 15.49 -13.41
C ALA A 214 6.70 15.31 -12.23
N TYR A 215 5.77 14.38 -12.43
CA TYR A 215 5.09 13.68 -11.36
C TYR A 215 5.93 12.49 -10.96
N VAL A 216 6.13 12.24 -9.66
CA VAL A 216 7.03 11.20 -9.15
C VAL A 216 6.50 10.58 -7.86
N MET A 217 6.94 9.37 -7.57
CA MET A 217 6.91 8.75 -6.25
C MET A 217 8.38 8.58 -5.78
N ASP A 218 8.88 7.37 -5.65
CA ASP A 218 10.23 7.10 -5.14
C ASP A 218 11.37 7.70 -5.97
N GLN A 219 11.11 8.05 -7.23
CA GLN A 219 12.10 8.75 -8.09
C GLN A 219 12.52 10.14 -7.54
N ILE A 220 11.81 10.67 -6.53
CA ILE A 220 12.17 11.92 -5.87
C ILE A 220 13.55 11.83 -5.22
N PHE A 221 13.92 10.69 -4.63
CA PHE A 221 15.21 10.49 -3.96
C PHE A 221 16.36 10.75 -4.91
N ASP A 222 16.44 9.98 -6.00
CA ASP A 222 17.47 10.14 -7.02
C ASP A 222 17.54 11.54 -7.60
N LYS A 223 16.38 12.16 -7.87
CA LYS A 223 16.30 13.48 -8.48
C LYS A 223 16.82 14.59 -7.58
N LEU A 224 16.52 14.54 -6.29
CA LEU A 224 17.03 15.51 -5.32
C LEU A 224 18.51 15.29 -5.03
N GLU A 225 18.97 14.05 -4.85
CA GLU A 225 20.36 13.71 -4.58
C GLU A 225 21.29 14.14 -5.72
N ARG A 226 20.85 13.95 -6.97
CA ARG A 226 21.61 14.37 -8.17
C ARG A 226 21.48 15.87 -8.49
N GLY A 227 20.65 16.61 -7.74
CA GLY A 227 20.38 18.03 -8.00
C GLY A 227 19.60 18.30 -9.29
N GLU A 228 18.90 17.30 -9.79
CA GLU A 228 18.03 17.42 -10.96
C GLU A 228 16.77 18.21 -10.63
N ALA A 229 16.27 18.07 -9.39
CA ALA A 229 15.18 18.84 -8.80
C ALA A 229 15.67 19.61 -7.56
N TRP A 230 14.88 20.59 -7.11
CA TRP A 230 15.28 21.49 -6.01
C TRP A 230 14.29 21.52 -4.84
#